data_f6f178f2879a7a2f387440cc823a50bb
#
_entry.id   f6f178f2879a7a2f387440cc823a50bb
#
_cell.length_a   1.000
_cell.length_b   1.000
_cell.length_c   1.000
_cell.angle_alpha   90.00
_cell.angle_beta   90.00
_cell.angle_gamma   90.00
#
_symmetry.space_group_name_H-M   'P 1'
#
loop_
_entity.id
_entity.type
_entity.pdbx_description
1 polymer ?
#
loop_
_entity_poly.entity_id
_entity_poly.type
_entity_poly.pdbx_seq_one_letter_code
_entity_poly.pdbx_strand_id
1 'polypeptide(L)'
;MLRFTPDQQAFVLNNRRAFNASQIAMANAHGNIGHNSGFLGNALPLPKDVWGLWDREAVEIQRNELVVFNDLAATLSMPMPIGKLVHHFQTVSDSGSVNVSLDGRGKGRIDQPVFAYHGTPLPIIDSPFGYGWRQVSAASTEGFSLDAAGRSNSMRRIAEKAENLMLNGDATIVVGADPLYGLRTHPRRNTRETGVTLNGATGAQWLAEFIATIKLLHDDNFRTPATIYVNFDDWFYANSTEFAAGYPKTIAQRVLEMTGMGQIIPASSIAASEIIALIKDRQVLQVLSGMPMTTRAQFRANPEDDYNFVTMMAVALEIKFDSAQNCGIAHSALA
;
A
#
# COMPACT_ATOMS: atom_id res chain seq x y z
N MET A 1 19.28 -0.28 34.96
CA MET A 1 17.99 0.31 35.36
C MET A 1 18.07 0.68 36.84
N LEU A 2 18.13 1.96 37.14
CA LEU A 2 18.16 2.44 38.56
C LEU A 2 16.78 2.20 39.16
N ARG A 3 16.73 1.33 40.19
CA ARG A 3 15.49 1.11 40.95
C ARG A 3 15.59 1.93 42.24
N PHE A 4 14.65 2.83 42.43
CA PHE A 4 14.52 3.54 43.69
C PHE A 4 14.13 2.57 44.82
N THR A 5 14.71 2.75 45.97
CA THR A 5 14.26 2.02 47.18
C THR A 5 12.86 2.51 47.58
N PRO A 6 12.08 1.69 48.34
CA PRO A 6 10.75 2.11 48.80
C PRO A 6 10.75 3.45 49.52
N ASP A 7 11.76 3.74 50.30
CA ASP A 7 11.91 5.00 51.03
C ASP A 7 12.17 6.19 50.09
N GLN A 8 12.98 5.99 49.08
CA GLN A 8 13.21 7.01 48.05
C GLN A 8 11.93 7.30 47.24
N GLN A 9 11.16 6.27 46.93
CA GLN A 9 9.84 6.44 46.26
C GLN A 9 8.87 7.19 47.17
N ALA A 10 8.80 6.84 48.45
CA ALA A 10 7.96 7.53 49.41
C ALA A 10 8.35 9.02 49.57
N PHE A 11 9.67 9.30 49.63
CA PHE A 11 10.19 10.66 49.70
C PHE A 11 9.80 11.50 48.47
N VAL A 12 9.97 10.96 47.27
CA VAL A 12 9.58 11.63 46.02
C VAL A 12 8.06 11.87 45.96
N LEU A 13 7.25 10.90 46.35
CA LEU A 13 5.79 11.04 46.39
C LEU A 13 5.34 12.09 47.42
N ASN A 14 5.96 12.13 48.60
CA ASN A 14 5.60 13.12 49.61
C ASN A 14 6.00 14.54 49.19
N ASN A 15 7.18 14.74 48.62
CA ASN A 15 7.59 16.03 48.08
C ASN A 15 6.70 16.52 46.97
N ARG A 16 6.25 15.61 46.08
CA ARG A 16 5.29 15.90 45.03
C ARG A 16 3.95 16.35 45.60
N ARG A 17 3.42 15.66 46.61
CA ARG A 17 2.17 16.04 47.28
C ARG A 17 2.29 17.40 47.96
N ALA A 18 3.41 17.68 48.63
CA ALA A 18 3.68 18.96 49.28
C ALA A 18 3.75 20.11 48.25
N PHE A 19 4.42 19.88 47.11
CA PHE A 19 4.50 20.85 46.02
C PHE A 19 3.11 21.14 45.43
N ASN A 20 2.34 20.11 45.12
CA ASN A 20 1.00 20.26 44.59
C ASN A 20 0.08 21.00 45.58
N ALA A 21 0.18 20.69 46.88
CA ALA A 21 -0.58 21.39 47.90
C ALA A 21 -0.18 22.88 48.00
N SER A 22 1.09 23.22 47.88
CA SER A 22 1.56 24.60 47.87
C SER A 22 1.07 25.38 46.63
N GLN A 23 1.03 24.75 45.47
CA GLN A 23 0.50 25.36 44.25
C GLN A 23 -1.00 25.64 44.34
N ILE A 24 -1.78 24.69 44.90
CA ILE A 24 -3.21 24.88 45.18
C ILE A 24 -3.41 25.99 46.18
N ALA A 25 -2.61 26.06 47.24
CA ALA A 25 -2.69 27.11 48.26
C ALA A 25 -2.39 28.50 47.68
N MET A 26 -1.35 28.63 46.81
CA MET A 26 -1.04 29.85 46.10
C MET A 26 -2.16 30.27 45.16
N ALA A 27 -2.72 29.34 44.42
CA ALA A 27 -3.85 29.58 43.52
C ALA A 27 -5.08 30.07 44.29
N ASN A 28 -5.36 29.48 45.46
CA ASN A 28 -6.47 29.92 46.32
C ASN A 28 -6.20 31.26 47.01
N ALA A 29 -4.96 31.58 47.36
CA ALA A 29 -4.57 32.88 47.94
C ALA A 29 -4.74 34.09 47.01
N HIS A 30 -4.68 33.86 45.72
CA HIS A 30 -4.94 34.90 44.70
C HIS A 30 -6.45 35.10 44.40
N GLY A 31 -7.33 34.52 45.19
CA GLY A 31 -8.75 34.92 45.35
C GLY A 31 -9.67 34.64 44.14
N ASN A 32 -9.22 33.96 43.10
CA ASN A 32 -10.01 33.90 41.91
C ASN A 32 -10.25 32.49 41.30
N ILE A 33 -9.85 31.43 42.00
CA ILE A 33 -9.86 30.09 41.41
C ILE A 33 -10.81 29.13 42.14
N GLY A 34 -11.37 29.52 43.30
CA GLY A 34 -12.16 28.64 44.15
C GLY A 34 -13.53 28.25 43.64
N HIS A 35 -14.07 28.93 42.64
CA HIS A 35 -15.42 28.65 42.15
C HIS A 35 -15.58 28.45 40.66
N ASN A 36 -14.51 28.44 39.94
CA ASN A 36 -14.58 28.14 38.51
C ASN A 36 -14.22 26.70 38.21
N SER A 37 -15.17 25.81 38.49
CA SER A 37 -15.12 24.40 38.10
C SER A 37 -14.89 24.22 36.59
N GLY A 38 -15.16 25.26 35.78
CA GLY A 38 -14.84 25.30 34.35
C GLY A 38 -13.35 25.40 34.06
N PHE A 39 -12.55 26.00 34.99
CA PHE A 39 -11.09 26.05 34.80
C PHE A 39 -10.40 24.74 35.11
N LEU A 40 -10.96 23.99 36.07
CA LEU A 40 -10.48 22.62 36.37
C LEU A 40 -11.00 21.56 35.38
N GLY A 41 -12.16 21.83 34.76
CA GLY A 41 -12.72 20.94 33.75
C GLY A 41 -12.08 21.13 32.36
N ASN A 42 -11.42 22.25 32.16
CA ASN A 42 -10.63 22.54 30.95
C ASN A 42 -9.14 22.43 31.21
N ALA A 43 -8.75 21.93 32.40
CA ALA A 43 -7.41 21.45 32.57
C ALA A 43 -7.22 20.39 31.49
N LEU A 44 -6.52 20.75 30.44
CA LEU A 44 -5.79 19.79 29.65
C LEU A 44 -5.39 18.64 30.58
N PRO A 45 -5.51 17.36 30.16
CA PRO A 45 -4.91 16.28 30.88
C PRO A 45 -3.40 16.49 30.84
N LEU A 46 -2.95 17.32 31.73
CA LEU A 46 -1.57 17.55 32.05
C LEU A 46 -1.35 17.07 33.48
N PRO A 47 -1.02 15.86 33.62
CA PRO A 47 0.09 15.61 34.47
C PRO A 47 1.32 15.47 33.58
N LYS A 48 1.81 16.56 33.05
CA LYS A 48 3.23 16.62 32.76
C LYS A 48 3.88 16.46 34.14
N ASP A 49 4.41 15.28 34.34
CA ASP A 49 5.20 15.03 35.53
C ASP A 49 6.38 16.00 35.44
N VAL A 50 6.35 17.07 36.22
CA VAL A 50 7.37 18.12 36.24
C VAL A 50 8.77 17.54 36.47
N TRP A 51 8.82 16.30 36.97
CA TRP A 51 10.02 15.52 37.25
C TRP A 51 10.43 14.56 36.15
N GLY A 52 9.62 14.45 35.09
CA GLY A 52 9.90 13.59 33.93
C GLY A 52 10.59 14.36 32.82
N LEU A 53 11.66 13.80 32.27
CA LEU A 53 12.19 14.23 30.99
C LEU A 53 11.30 13.63 29.89
N TRP A 54 10.68 14.47 29.09
CA TRP A 54 9.83 14.04 27.98
C TRP A 54 10.70 13.79 26.75
N ASP A 55 10.50 12.61 26.17
CA ASP A 55 11.03 12.34 24.85
C ASP A 55 10.27 13.19 23.82
N ARG A 56 11.01 13.81 22.91
CA ARG A 56 10.44 14.61 21.82
C ARG A 56 10.05 13.75 20.63
N GLU A 57 10.52 12.51 20.60
CA GLU A 57 10.18 11.57 19.54
C GLU A 57 8.91 10.79 19.90
N ALA A 58 7.92 10.87 19.03
CA ALA A 58 6.72 10.06 19.15
C ALA A 58 7.01 8.63 18.66
N VAL A 59 6.64 7.64 19.48
CA VAL A 59 6.72 6.24 19.05
C VAL A 59 5.58 5.97 18.09
N GLU A 60 5.91 5.73 16.84
CA GLU A 60 4.94 5.36 15.81
C GLU A 60 4.66 3.86 15.83
N ILE A 61 3.42 3.49 15.49
CA ILE A 61 3.03 2.08 15.36
C ILE A 61 3.79 1.47 14.19
N GLN A 62 4.57 0.42 14.46
CA GLN A 62 5.23 -0.34 13.41
C GLN A 62 4.18 -1.05 12.56
N ARG A 63 4.29 -0.91 11.26
CA ARG A 63 3.36 -1.49 10.29
C ARG A 63 4.12 -2.22 9.20
N ASN A 64 3.39 -3.06 8.50
CA ASN A 64 3.93 -3.79 7.36
C ASN A 64 4.38 -2.83 6.25
N GLU A 65 5.49 -3.15 5.63
CA GLU A 65 6.02 -2.39 4.50
C GLU A 65 5.13 -2.57 3.26
N LEU A 66 4.86 -1.47 2.56
CA LEU A 66 4.06 -1.44 1.34
C LEU A 66 4.98 -1.65 0.14
N VAL A 67 5.11 -2.89 -0.29
CA VAL A 67 6.12 -3.28 -1.28
C VAL A 67 5.57 -3.26 -2.70
N VAL A 68 4.35 -3.76 -2.92
CA VAL A 68 3.77 -3.96 -4.26
C VAL A 68 3.57 -2.63 -4.99
N PHE A 69 2.97 -1.64 -4.33
CA PHE A 69 2.79 -0.32 -4.91
C PHE A 69 4.12 0.33 -5.27
N ASN A 70 5.09 0.34 -4.35
CA ASN A 70 6.39 0.97 -4.57
C ASN A 70 7.15 0.32 -5.73
N ASP A 71 7.14 -1.00 -5.81
CA ASP A 71 7.81 -1.77 -6.86
C ASP A 71 7.18 -1.54 -8.24
N LEU A 72 5.86 -1.56 -8.34
CA LEU A 72 5.16 -1.28 -9.59
C LEU A 72 5.30 0.19 -10.02
N ALA A 73 5.15 1.13 -9.09
CA ALA A 73 5.27 2.56 -9.37
C ALA A 73 6.69 2.94 -9.81
N ALA A 74 7.72 2.32 -9.25
CA ALA A 74 9.12 2.61 -9.62
C ALA A 74 9.44 2.25 -11.08
N THR A 75 8.83 1.16 -11.60
CA THR A 75 9.17 0.63 -12.93
C THR A 75 8.16 1.00 -14.01
N LEU A 76 6.88 1.09 -13.68
CA LEU A 76 5.76 1.15 -14.63
C LEU A 76 4.96 2.45 -14.54
N SER A 77 5.44 3.45 -13.82
CA SER A 77 4.74 4.72 -13.68
C SER A 77 4.58 5.44 -15.01
N MET A 78 3.35 5.87 -15.28
CA MET A 78 2.97 6.70 -16.41
C MET A 78 2.31 7.99 -15.89
N PRO A 79 2.88 9.17 -16.14
CA PRO A 79 2.27 10.43 -15.73
C PRO A 79 1.03 10.70 -16.58
N MET A 80 -0.06 11.10 -15.93
CA MET A 80 -1.33 11.47 -16.56
C MET A 80 -1.79 12.82 -16.02
N PRO A 81 -2.30 13.74 -16.85
CA PRO A 81 -2.86 15.00 -16.36
C PRO A 81 -4.06 14.75 -15.45
N ILE A 82 -4.08 15.36 -14.26
CA ILE A 82 -5.15 15.20 -13.27
C ILE A 82 -6.56 15.59 -13.78
N GLY A 83 -6.65 16.41 -14.81
CA GLY A 83 -7.91 16.77 -15.44
C GLY A 83 -8.52 15.67 -16.32
N LYS A 84 -7.85 14.55 -16.50
CA LYS A 84 -8.37 13.39 -17.22
C LYS A 84 -8.87 12.35 -16.23
N LEU A 85 -10.11 11.91 -16.40
CA LEU A 85 -10.77 10.95 -15.50
C LEU A 85 -10.48 9.50 -15.86
N VAL A 86 -10.22 9.23 -17.14
CA VAL A 86 -10.01 7.87 -17.65
C VAL A 86 -8.83 7.88 -18.61
N HIS A 87 -7.99 6.87 -18.50
CA HIS A 87 -6.98 6.55 -19.50
C HIS A 87 -7.52 5.42 -20.39
N HIS A 88 -7.41 5.57 -21.71
CA HIS A 88 -7.87 4.56 -22.67
C HIS A 88 -6.67 3.92 -23.36
N PHE A 89 -6.68 2.59 -23.43
CA PHE A 89 -5.81 1.82 -24.30
C PHE A 89 -6.63 1.12 -25.39
N GLN A 90 -5.98 0.79 -26.48
CA GLN A 90 -6.63 0.11 -27.59
C GLN A 90 -6.08 -1.30 -27.75
N THR A 91 -6.96 -2.23 -28.07
CA THR A 91 -6.61 -3.57 -28.51
C THR A 91 -6.85 -3.66 -30.03
N VAL A 92 -5.97 -4.38 -30.70
CA VAL A 92 -6.02 -4.56 -32.16
C VAL A 92 -6.23 -6.03 -32.43
N SER A 93 -7.25 -6.37 -33.24
CA SER A 93 -7.46 -7.77 -33.65
C SER A 93 -6.32 -8.25 -34.54
N ASP A 94 -6.03 -9.52 -34.44
CA ASP A 94 -5.17 -10.18 -35.44
C ASP A 94 -5.86 -10.12 -36.82
N SER A 95 -5.16 -9.64 -37.82
CA SER A 95 -5.68 -9.47 -39.16
C SER A 95 -4.59 -9.76 -40.18
N GLY A 96 -5.02 -10.22 -41.31
CA GLY A 96 -4.16 -10.56 -42.44
C GLY A 96 -4.25 -12.03 -42.81
N SER A 97 -4.47 -12.28 -44.06
CA SER A 97 -4.42 -13.63 -44.64
C SER A 97 -3.20 -13.73 -45.56
N VAL A 98 -2.40 -14.75 -45.34
CA VAL A 98 -1.26 -15.06 -46.22
C VAL A 98 -1.77 -15.93 -47.37
N ASN A 99 -1.53 -15.48 -48.58
CA ASN A 99 -1.81 -16.26 -49.77
C ASN A 99 -0.47 -16.78 -50.35
N VAL A 100 -0.37 -18.07 -50.54
CA VAL A 100 0.80 -18.70 -51.17
C VAL A 100 0.39 -19.15 -52.58
N SER A 101 1.04 -18.58 -53.58
CA SER A 101 0.84 -18.99 -55.00
C SER A 101 2.18 -19.05 -55.73
N LEU A 102 2.26 -19.90 -56.73
CA LEU A 102 3.50 -20.05 -57.52
C LEU A 102 3.73 -18.86 -58.48
N ASP A 103 2.68 -18.17 -58.85
CA ASP A 103 2.72 -17.08 -59.87
C ASP A 103 2.40 -15.70 -59.30
N GLY A 104 2.06 -15.61 -58.00
CA GLY A 104 1.72 -14.33 -57.36
C GLY A 104 0.42 -13.68 -57.81
N ARG A 105 -0.34 -14.32 -58.67
CA ARG A 105 -1.57 -13.76 -59.31
C ARG A 105 -2.84 -14.04 -58.51
N GLY A 106 -2.78 -14.78 -57.42
CA GLY A 106 -3.90 -15.02 -56.53
C GLY A 106 -4.37 -13.72 -55.87
N LYS A 107 -5.68 -13.41 -56.00
CA LYS A 107 -6.27 -12.31 -55.22
C LYS A 107 -6.31 -12.72 -53.75
N GLY A 108 -5.41 -12.16 -52.94
CA GLY A 108 -5.46 -12.30 -51.50
C GLY A 108 -6.76 -11.75 -50.90
N ARG A 109 -7.22 -12.31 -49.82
CA ARG A 109 -8.34 -11.76 -49.05
C ARG A 109 -7.88 -10.49 -48.33
N ILE A 110 -8.59 -9.39 -48.56
CA ILE A 110 -8.31 -8.14 -47.87
C ILE A 110 -9.02 -8.22 -46.52
N ASP A 111 -8.23 -8.14 -45.46
CA ASP A 111 -8.71 -8.11 -44.08
C ASP A 111 -8.25 -6.81 -43.42
N GLN A 112 -9.06 -6.26 -42.53
CA GLN A 112 -8.75 -5.03 -41.80
C GLN A 112 -8.72 -5.27 -40.33
N PRO A 113 -7.72 -4.71 -39.60
CA PRO A 113 -7.68 -4.80 -38.16
C PRO A 113 -8.89 -4.07 -37.55
N VAL A 114 -9.49 -4.69 -36.54
CA VAL A 114 -10.55 -4.10 -35.72
C VAL A 114 -9.94 -3.58 -34.44
N PHE A 115 -10.28 -2.34 -34.11
CA PHE A 115 -9.82 -1.67 -32.89
C PHE A 115 -10.93 -1.68 -31.83
N ALA A 116 -10.59 -2.09 -30.61
CA ALA A 116 -11.46 -1.94 -29.45
C ALA A 116 -10.74 -1.05 -28.41
N TYR A 117 -11.53 -0.28 -27.67
CA TYR A 117 -11.01 0.68 -26.68
C TYR A 117 -11.48 0.27 -25.29
N HIS A 118 -10.56 0.28 -24.34
CA HIS A 118 -10.81 -0.03 -22.93
C HIS A 118 -10.27 1.10 -22.08
N GLY A 119 -10.93 1.39 -20.97
CA GLY A 119 -10.57 2.50 -20.10
C GLY A 119 -10.20 2.04 -18.70
N THR A 120 -9.40 2.84 -18.03
CA THR A 120 -9.09 2.69 -16.60
C THR A 120 -9.34 4.02 -15.92
N PRO A 121 -10.26 4.10 -14.94
CA PRO A 121 -10.53 5.32 -14.20
C PRO A 121 -9.37 5.67 -13.27
N LEU A 122 -9.11 6.98 -13.12
CA LEU A 122 -8.08 7.51 -12.23
C LEU A 122 -8.74 8.17 -11.02
N PRO A 123 -8.86 7.48 -9.87
CA PRO A 123 -9.42 8.05 -8.66
C PRO A 123 -8.44 8.99 -7.96
N ILE A 124 -8.99 9.93 -7.19
CA ILE A 124 -8.25 10.70 -6.20
C ILE A 124 -8.50 10.07 -4.84
N ILE A 125 -7.42 9.75 -4.14
CA ILE A 125 -7.45 9.26 -2.76
C ILE A 125 -7.13 10.45 -1.88
N ASP A 126 -7.95 10.73 -0.88
CA ASP A 126 -7.72 11.81 0.06
C ASP A 126 -7.87 11.35 1.51
N SER A 127 -7.12 12.00 2.38
CA SER A 127 -7.17 11.79 3.82
C SER A 127 -7.08 13.14 4.51
N PRO A 128 -8.23 13.68 4.98
CA PRO A 128 -8.23 14.92 5.74
C PRO A 128 -7.79 14.69 7.18
N PHE A 129 -7.12 15.68 7.76
CA PHE A 129 -6.82 15.76 9.18
C PHE A 129 -6.84 17.22 9.64
N GLY A 130 -7.11 17.44 10.90
CA GLY A 130 -7.21 18.81 11.42
C GLY A 130 -6.91 18.90 12.91
N TYR A 131 -6.63 20.12 13.34
CA TYR A 131 -6.35 20.48 14.72
C TYR A 131 -7.13 21.73 15.11
N GLY A 132 -7.73 21.73 16.30
CA GLY A 132 -8.36 22.91 16.83
C GLY A 132 -7.35 24.06 17.00
N TRP A 133 -7.78 25.29 16.73
CA TRP A 133 -6.89 26.46 16.79
C TRP A 133 -6.22 26.62 18.16
N ARG A 134 -6.92 26.31 19.26
CA ARG A 134 -6.36 26.34 20.61
C ARG A 134 -5.28 25.28 20.83
N GLN A 135 -5.46 24.08 20.25
CA GLN A 135 -4.46 23.00 20.35
C GLN A 135 -3.16 23.41 19.64
N VAL A 136 -3.28 24.01 18.45
CA VAL A 136 -2.12 24.52 17.71
C VAL A 136 -1.41 25.65 18.47
N SER A 137 -2.18 26.57 19.07
CA SER A 137 -1.61 27.64 19.89
C SER A 137 -0.89 27.11 21.11
N ALA A 138 -1.48 26.14 21.84
CA ALA A 138 -0.84 25.50 22.99
C ALA A 138 0.43 24.73 22.59
N ALA A 139 0.35 23.94 21.51
CA ALA A 139 1.49 23.18 21.01
C ALA A 139 2.64 24.07 20.55
N SER A 140 2.34 25.20 19.90
CA SER A 140 3.37 26.18 19.49
C SER A 140 4.08 26.80 20.70
N THR A 141 3.36 27.06 21.79
CA THR A 141 3.92 27.60 23.02
C THR A 141 4.85 26.60 23.73
N GLU A 142 4.52 25.31 23.61
CA GLU A 142 5.27 24.21 24.25
C GLU A 142 6.34 23.59 23.33
N GLY A 143 6.41 24.01 22.08
CA GLY A 143 7.40 23.53 21.13
C GLY A 143 7.11 22.12 20.56
N PHE A 144 5.84 21.67 20.59
CA PHE A 144 5.41 20.41 19.94
C PHE A 144 4.99 20.63 18.50
N SER A 145 5.40 19.72 17.61
CA SER A 145 4.97 19.70 16.22
C SER A 145 3.80 18.72 16.05
N LEU A 146 2.56 19.20 16.17
CA LEU A 146 1.36 18.40 15.90
C LEU A 146 1.23 18.06 14.41
N ASP A 147 1.62 18.97 13.55
CA ASP A 147 1.47 18.85 12.10
C ASP A 147 2.25 17.64 11.53
N ALA A 148 3.45 17.38 12.04
CA ALA A 148 4.27 16.26 11.58
C ALA A 148 3.60 14.90 11.79
N ALA A 149 3.04 14.65 12.98
CA ALA A 149 2.40 13.37 13.30
C ALA A 149 1.11 13.15 12.48
N GLY A 150 0.26 14.19 12.36
CA GLY A 150 -0.95 14.10 11.56
C GLY A 150 -0.67 13.89 10.08
N ARG A 151 0.32 14.57 9.54
CA ARG A 151 0.79 14.41 8.17
C ARG A 151 1.32 12.99 7.92
N SER A 152 2.20 12.49 8.78
CA SER A 152 2.76 11.13 8.68
C SER A 152 1.66 10.08 8.66
N ASN A 153 0.70 10.16 9.59
CA ASN A 153 -0.43 9.24 9.66
C ASN A 153 -1.33 9.30 8.41
N SER A 154 -1.63 10.51 7.92
CA SER A 154 -2.44 10.71 6.72
C SER A 154 -1.75 10.15 5.47
N MET A 155 -0.46 10.43 5.29
CA MET A 155 0.35 9.90 4.19
C MET A 155 0.40 8.36 4.20
N ARG A 156 0.54 7.76 5.39
CA ARG A 156 0.55 6.31 5.55
C ARG A 156 -0.79 5.69 5.15
N ARG A 157 -1.92 6.26 5.58
CA ARG A 157 -3.25 5.77 5.21
C ARG A 157 -3.50 5.82 3.70
N ILE A 158 -3.03 6.88 3.04
CA ILE A 158 -3.11 6.98 1.58
C ILE A 158 -2.27 5.90 0.91
N ALA A 159 -1.05 5.65 1.41
CA ALA A 159 -0.19 4.61 0.89
C ALA A 159 -0.80 3.21 1.08
N GLU A 160 -1.39 2.90 2.24
CA GLU A 160 -2.13 1.66 2.49
C GLU A 160 -3.33 1.50 1.53
N LYS A 161 -4.08 2.57 1.27
CA LYS A 161 -5.19 2.53 0.31
C LYS A 161 -4.68 2.37 -1.12
N ALA A 162 -3.58 3.01 -1.49
CA ALA A 162 -2.96 2.84 -2.81
C ALA A 162 -2.50 1.39 -3.04
N GLU A 163 -1.84 0.76 -2.06
CA GLU A 163 -1.49 -0.67 -2.12
C GLU A 163 -2.73 -1.54 -2.30
N ASN A 164 -3.78 -1.28 -1.53
CA ASN A 164 -5.03 -2.02 -1.64
C ASN A 164 -5.68 -1.84 -3.02
N LEU A 165 -5.64 -0.63 -3.61
CA LEU A 165 -6.15 -0.41 -4.97
C LEU A 165 -5.34 -1.14 -6.03
N MET A 166 -4.03 -1.28 -5.86
CA MET A 166 -3.21 -2.07 -6.78
C MET A 166 -3.59 -3.55 -6.74
N LEU A 167 -3.85 -4.10 -5.54
CA LEU A 167 -4.17 -5.50 -5.36
C LEU A 167 -5.62 -5.83 -5.70
N ASN A 168 -6.56 -5.10 -5.14
CA ASN A 168 -7.99 -5.43 -5.18
C ASN A 168 -8.79 -4.53 -6.14
N GLY A 169 -8.26 -3.34 -6.49
CA GLY A 169 -9.05 -2.33 -7.19
C GLY A 169 -10.20 -1.79 -6.32
N ASP A 170 -11.19 -1.20 -6.98
CA ASP A 170 -12.43 -0.75 -6.34
C ASP A 170 -13.57 -0.81 -7.36
N ALA A 171 -14.43 -1.81 -7.24
CA ALA A 171 -15.54 -2.04 -8.17
C ALA A 171 -16.62 -0.95 -8.09
N THR A 172 -16.61 -0.10 -7.07
CA THR A 172 -17.55 1.03 -6.94
C THR A 172 -17.15 2.23 -7.79
N ILE A 173 -15.88 2.28 -8.21
CA ILE A 173 -15.34 3.34 -9.05
C ILE A 173 -15.49 2.91 -10.50
N VAL A 174 -16.53 3.37 -11.15
CA VAL A 174 -16.86 3.07 -12.54
C VAL A 174 -17.02 4.35 -13.32
N VAL A 175 -16.37 4.45 -14.47
CA VAL A 175 -16.57 5.57 -15.41
C VAL A 175 -16.98 4.99 -16.76
N GLY A 176 -18.24 5.24 -17.13
CA GLY A 176 -18.84 4.56 -18.30
C GLY A 176 -19.10 3.08 -18.00
N ALA A 177 -18.40 2.20 -18.71
CA ALA A 177 -18.46 0.75 -18.51
C ALA A 177 -17.17 0.19 -17.88
N ASP A 178 -16.21 1.05 -17.56
CA ASP A 178 -14.86 0.68 -17.14
C ASP A 178 -14.72 0.82 -15.61
N PRO A 179 -14.70 -0.28 -14.86
CA PRO A 179 -14.43 -0.28 -13.42
C PRO A 179 -12.93 -0.28 -13.13
N LEU A 180 -12.57 0.11 -11.91
CA LEU A 180 -11.19 0.05 -11.44
C LEU A 180 -10.85 -1.35 -10.93
N TYR A 181 -10.10 -2.10 -11.70
CA TYR A 181 -9.62 -3.42 -11.33
C TYR A 181 -8.24 -3.39 -10.69
N GLY A 182 -7.97 -4.37 -9.83
CA GLY A 182 -6.65 -4.66 -9.28
C GLY A 182 -6.12 -6.02 -9.78
N LEU A 183 -4.92 -6.38 -9.31
CA LEU A 183 -4.26 -7.64 -9.67
C LEU A 183 -5.11 -8.88 -9.34
N ARG A 184 -5.88 -8.83 -8.24
CA ARG A 184 -6.75 -9.92 -7.77
C ARG A 184 -8.14 -9.95 -8.41
N THR A 185 -8.60 -8.85 -8.98
CA THR A 185 -10.00 -8.70 -9.40
C THR A 185 -10.19 -8.57 -10.89
N HIS A 186 -9.11 -8.36 -11.64
CA HIS A 186 -9.21 -8.22 -13.09
C HIS A 186 -9.80 -9.48 -13.74
N PRO A 187 -10.88 -9.36 -14.55
CA PRO A 187 -11.61 -10.52 -15.06
C PRO A 187 -10.82 -11.36 -16.07
N ARG A 188 -9.79 -10.78 -16.69
CA ARG A 188 -8.96 -11.44 -17.71
C ARG A 188 -7.67 -12.03 -17.13
N ARG A 189 -7.45 -11.93 -15.81
CA ARG A 189 -6.28 -12.57 -15.19
C ARG A 189 -6.40 -14.08 -15.27
N ASN A 190 -5.29 -14.75 -15.40
CA ASN A 190 -5.24 -16.22 -15.30
C ASN A 190 -5.36 -16.63 -13.85
N THR A 191 -6.38 -17.40 -13.52
CA THR A 191 -6.63 -17.85 -12.15
C THR A 191 -6.40 -19.35 -12.00
N ARG A 192 -5.84 -19.73 -10.86
CA ARG A 192 -5.68 -21.12 -10.46
C ARG A 192 -5.95 -21.25 -8.96
N GLU A 193 -6.72 -22.26 -8.60
CA GLU A 193 -6.88 -22.66 -7.21
C GLU A 193 -5.76 -23.65 -6.84
N THR A 194 -5.13 -23.43 -5.69
CA THR A 194 -4.14 -24.33 -5.12
C THR A 194 -4.71 -25.04 -3.89
N GLY A 195 -4.43 -26.30 -3.71
CA GLY A 195 -4.76 -27.06 -2.50
C GLY A 195 -3.58 -27.16 -1.52
N VAL A 196 -2.47 -26.47 -1.79
CA VAL A 196 -1.24 -26.54 -1.00
C VAL A 196 -1.07 -25.28 -0.16
N THR A 197 -1.02 -25.46 1.15
CA THR A 197 -0.59 -24.40 2.07
C THR A 197 0.93 -24.27 1.99
N LEU A 198 1.43 -23.14 1.51
CA LEU A 198 2.87 -22.91 1.27
C LEU A 198 3.68 -22.96 2.56
N ASN A 199 3.17 -22.40 3.64
CA ASN A 199 3.80 -22.55 4.95
C ASN A 199 3.64 -23.99 5.45
N GLY A 200 4.75 -24.71 5.56
CA GLY A 200 4.79 -26.14 5.89
C GLY A 200 4.83 -27.09 4.69
N ALA A 201 4.77 -26.60 3.45
CA ALA A 201 4.87 -27.43 2.26
C ALA A 201 6.31 -27.90 1.99
N THR A 202 6.43 -29.05 1.34
CA THR A 202 7.72 -29.59 0.89
C THR A 202 8.31 -28.77 -0.26
N GLY A 203 9.63 -28.81 -0.45
CA GLY A 203 10.28 -28.11 -1.57
C GLY A 203 9.76 -28.54 -2.94
N ALA A 204 9.39 -29.79 -3.11
CA ALA A 204 8.80 -30.30 -4.36
C ALA A 204 7.42 -29.68 -4.62
N GLN A 205 6.58 -29.52 -3.58
CA GLN A 205 5.28 -28.83 -3.69
C GLN A 205 5.45 -27.35 -4.03
N TRP A 206 6.36 -26.64 -3.37
CA TRP A 206 6.72 -25.28 -3.70
C TRP A 206 7.08 -25.12 -5.18
N LEU A 207 8.00 -25.97 -5.65
CA LEU A 207 8.44 -25.93 -7.03
C LEU A 207 7.28 -26.19 -8.00
N ALA A 208 6.41 -27.17 -7.70
CA ALA A 208 5.26 -27.50 -8.52
C ALA A 208 4.25 -26.34 -8.61
N GLU A 209 3.97 -25.64 -7.50
CA GLU A 209 3.05 -24.51 -7.46
C GLU A 209 3.58 -23.32 -8.29
N PHE A 210 4.87 -23.00 -8.18
CA PHE A 210 5.49 -21.93 -8.97
C PHE A 210 5.55 -22.27 -10.45
N ILE A 211 5.91 -23.53 -10.82
CA ILE A 211 5.89 -24.00 -12.21
C ILE A 211 4.47 -23.86 -12.79
N ALA A 212 3.46 -24.30 -12.05
CA ALA A 212 2.08 -24.25 -12.50
C ALA A 212 1.60 -22.80 -12.72
N THR A 213 1.99 -21.87 -11.83
CA THR A 213 1.64 -20.45 -11.95
C THR A 213 2.34 -19.79 -13.15
N ILE A 214 3.63 -20.07 -13.35
CA ILE A 214 4.38 -19.54 -14.52
C ILE A 214 3.85 -20.15 -15.82
N LYS A 215 3.43 -21.40 -15.80
CA LYS A 215 2.86 -22.05 -16.97
C LYS A 215 1.60 -21.32 -17.47
N LEU A 216 0.75 -20.80 -16.61
CA LEU A 216 -0.40 -19.99 -17.03
C LEU A 216 0.00 -18.78 -17.88
N LEU A 217 1.11 -18.13 -17.54
CA LEU A 217 1.64 -17.02 -18.36
C LEU A 217 2.20 -17.52 -19.70
N HIS A 218 2.87 -18.68 -19.68
CA HIS A 218 3.41 -19.28 -20.91
C HIS A 218 2.31 -19.75 -21.87
N ASP A 219 1.19 -20.22 -21.34
CA ASP A 219 0.04 -20.65 -22.14
C ASP A 219 -0.56 -19.44 -22.91
N ASP A 220 -0.47 -18.24 -22.34
CA ASP A 220 -0.82 -16.97 -22.99
C ASP A 220 0.33 -16.35 -23.80
N ASN A 221 1.38 -17.10 -24.09
CA ASN A 221 2.58 -16.66 -24.83
C ASN A 221 3.45 -15.59 -24.13
N PHE A 222 3.23 -15.28 -22.86
CA PHE A 222 4.12 -14.45 -22.08
C PHE A 222 5.31 -15.26 -21.57
N ARG A 223 6.44 -15.23 -22.30
CA ARG A 223 7.63 -16.03 -22.01
C ARG A 223 8.80 -15.26 -21.42
N THR A 224 8.61 -13.97 -21.14
CA THR A 224 9.59 -13.14 -20.44
C THR A 224 9.62 -13.53 -18.96
N PRO A 225 10.76 -13.33 -18.26
CA PRO A 225 10.84 -13.63 -16.83
C PRO A 225 9.77 -12.89 -16.03
N ALA A 226 9.00 -13.64 -15.25
CA ALA A 226 7.90 -13.12 -14.44
C ALA A 226 8.41 -12.61 -13.09
N THR A 227 7.85 -11.50 -12.61
CA THR A 227 7.98 -11.07 -11.21
C THR A 227 6.86 -11.69 -10.41
N ILE A 228 7.19 -12.25 -9.25
CA ILE A 228 6.25 -12.96 -8.40
C ILE A 228 6.16 -12.30 -7.03
N TYR A 229 4.95 -11.98 -6.60
CA TYR A 229 4.66 -11.54 -5.23
C TYR A 229 4.13 -12.73 -4.43
N VAL A 230 4.66 -12.89 -3.23
CA VAL A 230 4.29 -13.93 -2.28
C VAL A 230 4.12 -13.35 -0.88
N ASN A 231 3.43 -14.06 0.00
CA ASN A 231 3.33 -13.67 1.39
C ASN A 231 4.71 -13.68 2.07
N PHE A 232 4.94 -12.72 2.95
CA PHE A 232 6.21 -12.57 3.67
C PHE A 232 6.53 -13.79 4.55
N ASP A 233 5.55 -14.32 5.28
CA ASP A 233 5.75 -15.46 6.18
C ASP A 233 6.01 -16.75 5.41
N ASP A 234 5.33 -16.96 4.29
CA ASP A 234 5.57 -18.10 3.40
C ASP A 234 7.00 -18.06 2.81
N TRP A 235 7.42 -16.85 2.39
CA TRP A 235 8.78 -16.68 1.86
C TRP A 235 9.86 -16.85 2.92
N PHE A 236 9.59 -16.40 4.15
CA PHE A 236 10.47 -16.63 5.29
C PHE A 236 10.65 -18.12 5.57
N TYR A 237 9.54 -18.91 5.55
CA TYR A 237 9.58 -20.36 5.65
C TYR A 237 10.43 -20.98 4.53
N ALA A 238 10.26 -20.58 3.27
CA ALA A 238 11.02 -21.09 2.15
C ALA A 238 12.52 -20.79 2.23
N ASN A 239 12.91 -19.67 2.84
CA ASN A 239 14.32 -19.32 3.06
C ASN A 239 14.96 -20.09 4.20
N SER A 240 14.17 -20.48 5.21
CA SER A 240 14.67 -21.17 6.41
C SER A 240 14.68 -22.70 6.27
N THR A 241 13.95 -23.26 5.31
CA THR A 241 13.76 -24.70 5.15
C THR A 241 14.59 -25.25 3.99
N GLU A 242 15.25 -26.40 4.19
CA GLU A 242 15.94 -27.11 3.13
C GLU A 242 14.95 -27.64 2.09
N PHE A 243 15.34 -27.65 0.82
CA PHE A 243 14.49 -28.17 -0.28
C PHE A 243 14.12 -29.66 -0.09
N ALA A 244 15.07 -30.47 0.32
CA ALA A 244 14.91 -31.89 0.68
C ALA A 244 15.98 -32.27 1.69
N ALA A 245 15.75 -33.32 2.44
CA ALA A 245 16.71 -33.80 3.44
C ALA A 245 18.09 -34.05 2.83
N GLY A 246 19.11 -33.37 3.34
CA GLY A 246 20.48 -33.44 2.83
C GLY A 246 20.75 -32.71 1.50
N TYR A 247 19.80 -31.91 1.01
CA TYR A 247 20.03 -31.09 -0.17
C TYR A 247 20.64 -29.73 0.25
N PRO A 248 21.74 -29.28 -0.39
CA PRO A 248 22.52 -28.15 0.10
C PRO A 248 21.89 -26.76 -0.12
N LYS A 249 20.67 -26.68 -0.65
CA LYS A 249 19.97 -25.45 -0.95
C LYS A 249 18.62 -25.36 -0.24
N THR A 250 18.21 -24.15 0.09
CA THR A 250 16.87 -23.88 0.61
C THR A 250 15.82 -23.95 -0.50
N ILE A 251 14.55 -24.03 -0.11
CA ILE A 251 13.42 -24.00 -1.05
C ILE A 251 13.49 -22.75 -1.91
N ALA A 252 13.70 -21.57 -1.28
CA ALA A 252 13.77 -20.29 -1.97
C ALA A 252 14.88 -20.24 -3.04
N GLN A 253 16.08 -20.73 -2.71
CA GLN A 253 17.20 -20.78 -3.66
C GLN A 253 16.88 -21.67 -4.86
N ARG A 254 16.22 -22.80 -4.63
CA ARG A 254 15.86 -23.72 -5.71
C ARG A 254 14.75 -23.17 -6.61
N VAL A 255 13.77 -22.46 -6.03
CA VAL A 255 12.71 -21.80 -6.80
C VAL A 255 13.26 -20.68 -7.67
N LEU A 256 14.21 -19.87 -7.16
CA LEU A 256 14.84 -18.79 -7.93
C LEU A 256 15.65 -19.29 -9.16
N GLU A 257 16.08 -20.54 -9.16
CA GLU A 257 16.81 -21.15 -10.29
C GLU A 257 15.90 -21.66 -11.42
N MET A 258 14.59 -21.51 -11.28
CA MET A 258 13.65 -21.96 -12.31
C MET A 258 13.72 -21.13 -13.57
N THR A 259 13.52 -21.78 -14.71
CA THR A 259 13.35 -21.09 -16.00
C THR A 259 12.05 -20.27 -16.00
N GLY A 260 12.10 -19.04 -16.51
CA GLY A 260 10.95 -18.13 -16.52
C GLY A 260 10.74 -17.34 -15.23
N MET A 261 11.58 -17.59 -14.22
CA MET A 261 11.60 -16.81 -12.98
C MET A 261 12.44 -15.54 -13.17
N GLY A 262 11.87 -14.39 -12.85
CA GLY A 262 12.59 -13.12 -12.79
C GLY A 262 12.97 -12.79 -11.36
N GLN A 263 12.03 -12.25 -10.62
CA GLN A 263 12.24 -11.78 -9.24
C GLN A 263 11.08 -12.25 -8.35
N ILE A 264 11.41 -12.65 -7.13
CA ILE A 264 10.40 -12.93 -6.10
C ILE A 264 10.47 -11.80 -5.06
N ILE A 265 9.33 -11.22 -4.76
CA ILE A 265 9.20 -10.10 -3.85
C ILE A 265 8.21 -10.50 -2.74
N PRO A 266 8.70 -10.68 -1.50
CA PRO A 266 7.83 -10.93 -0.38
C PRO A 266 7.08 -9.64 0.00
N ALA A 267 5.78 -9.75 0.21
CA ALA A 267 4.93 -8.63 0.62
C ALA A 267 3.92 -9.08 1.68
N SER A 268 3.78 -8.29 2.74
CA SER A 268 2.83 -8.57 3.81
C SER A 268 1.37 -8.30 3.41
N SER A 269 1.16 -7.59 2.31
CA SER A 269 -0.16 -7.32 1.72
C SER A 269 -0.73 -8.48 0.90
N ILE A 270 0.09 -9.49 0.62
CA ILE A 270 -0.32 -10.72 -0.04
C ILE A 270 -0.85 -11.71 1.00
N ALA A 271 -1.95 -12.40 0.70
CA ALA A 271 -2.53 -13.39 1.60
C ALA A 271 -1.62 -14.62 1.73
N ALA A 272 -1.78 -15.38 2.82
CA ALA A 272 -1.05 -16.64 3.01
C ALA A 272 -1.36 -17.63 1.88
N SER A 273 -0.34 -18.26 1.38
CA SER A 273 -0.40 -19.25 0.27
C SER A 273 -0.94 -18.67 -1.06
N GLU A 274 -0.86 -17.38 -1.23
CA GLU A 274 -1.20 -16.68 -2.47
C GLU A 274 0.07 -16.37 -3.27
N ILE A 275 -0.01 -16.61 -4.58
CA ILE A 275 1.06 -16.30 -5.53
C ILE A 275 0.48 -15.42 -6.64
N ILE A 276 1.04 -14.24 -6.82
CA ILE A 276 0.70 -13.35 -7.93
C ILE A 276 1.93 -13.21 -8.83
N ALA A 277 1.86 -13.78 -10.01
CA ALA A 277 2.93 -13.67 -11.01
C ALA A 277 2.50 -12.68 -12.10
N LEU A 278 3.38 -11.78 -12.48
CA LEU A 278 3.12 -10.78 -13.51
C LEU A 278 4.35 -10.47 -14.35
N ILE A 279 4.11 -10.00 -15.56
CA ILE A 279 5.14 -9.49 -16.45
C ILE A 279 5.22 -7.97 -16.30
N LYS A 280 6.37 -7.46 -15.86
CA LYS A 280 6.62 -6.02 -15.71
C LYS A 280 6.96 -5.39 -17.06
N ASP A 281 5.95 -5.26 -17.90
CA ASP A 281 6.04 -4.57 -19.18
C ASP A 281 4.90 -3.55 -19.31
N ARG A 282 5.18 -2.37 -19.85
CA ARG A 282 4.19 -1.33 -20.12
C ARG A 282 3.11 -1.76 -21.13
N GLN A 283 3.35 -2.79 -21.90
CA GLN A 283 2.35 -3.39 -22.76
C GLN A 283 1.35 -4.26 -21.99
N VAL A 284 1.73 -4.74 -20.81
CA VAL A 284 0.91 -5.61 -19.94
C VAL A 284 0.23 -4.81 -18.84
N LEU A 285 0.99 -3.97 -18.14
CA LEU A 285 0.46 -3.16 -17.05
C LEU A 285 1.24 -1.86 -16.87
N GLN A 286 0.54 -0.86 -16.38
CA GLN A 286 1.16 0.42 -16.02
C GLN A 286 0.43 1.08 -14.85
N VAL A 287 1.20 1.84 -14.06
CA VAL A 287 0.67 2.62 -12.95
C VAL A 287 0.41 4.05 -13.43
N LEU A 288 -0.84 4.43 -13.54
CA LEU A 288 -1.25 5.78 -13.89
C LEU A 288 -1.03 6.68 -12.67
N SER A 289 -0.25 7.73 -12.83
CA SER A 289 0.05 8.72 -11.79
C SER A 289 -0.46 10.09 -12.21
N GLY A 290 -1.58 10.51 -11.62
CA GLY A 290 -2.19 11.81 -11.92
C GLY A 290 -1.66 12.93 -11.03
N MET A 291 -1.39 12.62 -9.77
CA MET A 291 -0.88 13.56 -8.78
C MET A 291 -0.04 12.80 -7.75
N PRO A 292 1.20 13.25 -7.50
CA PRO A 292 2.01 12.70 -6.42
C PRO A 292 1.37 13.01 -5.07
N MET A 293 1.73 12.26 -4.05
CA MET A 293 1.24 12.48 -2.69
C MET A 293 1.61 13.88 -2.21
N THR A 294 0.60 14.73 -1.99
CA THR A 294 0.77 16.13 -1.57
C THR A 294 -0.17 16.47 -0.44
N THR A 295 0.31 17.26 0.53
CA THR A 295 -0.51 17.78 1.63
C THR A 295 -0.77 19.26 1.38
N ARG A 296 -2.04 19.66 1.48
CA ARG A 296 -2.48 21.06 1.31
C ARG A 296 -3.24 21.52 2.54
N ALA A 297 -2.95 22.73 2.98
CA ALA A 297 -3.77 23.39 3.98
C ALA A 297 -5.08 23.88 3.35
N GLN A 298 -6.18 23.70 4.05
CA GLN A 298 -7.46 24.28 3.66
C GLN A 298 -7.51 25.76 4.08
N PHE A 299 -8.28 26.55 3.32
CA PHE A 299 -8.46 27.96 3.61
C PHE A 299 -9.22 28.15 4.93
N ARG A 300 -8.76 29.09 5.76
CA ARG A 300 -9.39 29.52 7.00
C ARG A 300 -9.96 30.91 6.81
N ALA A 301 -11.24 31.08 7.08
CA ALA A 301 -11.91 32.37 6.95
C ALA A 301 -11.65 33.27 8.17
N ASN A 302 -11.67 32.68 9.38
CA ASN A 302 -11.51 33.38 10.63
C ASN A 302 -10.27 32.87 11.38
N PRO A 303 -9.65 33.72 12.24
CA PRO A 303 -8.51 33.32 13.08
C PRO A 303 -8.84 32.15 14.05
N GLU A 304 -10.11 32.00 14.40
CA GLU A 304 -10.61 31.01 15.36
C GLU A 304 -11.02 29.70 14.68
N ASP A 305 -10.96 29.62 13.35
CA ASP A 305 -11.25 28.41 12.60
C ASP A 305 -10.14 27.37 12.83
N ASP A 306 -10.52 26.09 12.79
CA ASP A 306 -9.61 24.98 12.93
C ASP A 306 -8.62 24.90 11.75
N TYR A 307 -7.44 24.36 12.01
CA TYR A 307 -6.42 24.11 11.01
C TYR A 307 -6.71 22.77 10.35
N ASN A 308 -7.24 22.81 9.15
CA ASN A 308 -7.56 21.63 8.37
C ASN A 308 -6.55 21.43 7.23
N PHE A 309 -6.11 20.21 7.07
CA PHE A 309 -5.19 19.78 6.02
C PHE A 309 -5.80 18.60 5.27
N VAL A 310 -5.49 18.48 4.02
CA VAL A 310 -5.86 17.33 3.20
C VAL A 310 -4.61 16.81 2.50
N THR A 311 -4.29 15.55 2.73
CA THR A 311 -3.29 14.85 1.93
C THR A 311 -4.01 14.14 0.79
N MET A 312 -3.52 14.29 -0.42
CA MET A 312 -4.14 13.75 -1.63
C MET A 312 -3.11 13.04 -2.50
N MET A 313 -3.58 12.03 -3.24
CA MET A 313 -2.83 11.31 -4.26
C MET A 313 -3.78 10.82 -5.34
N ALA A 314 -3.38 10.83 -6.60
CA ALA A 314 -4.15 10.25 -7.68
C ALA A 314 -3.34 9.14 -8.37
N VAL A 315 -3.81 7.89 -8.24
CA VAL A 315 -3.11 6.72 -8.75
C VAL A 315 -4.11 5.62 -9.12
N ALA A 316 -3.83 4.89 -10.21
CA ALA A 316 -4.57 3.72 -10.62
C ALA A 316 -3.65 2.68 -11.27
N LEU A 317 -4.03 1.41 -11.20
CA LEU A 317 -3.39 0.34 -11.96
C LEU A 317 -4.17 0.09 -13.25
N GLU A 318 -3.53 0.24 -14.38
CA GLU A 318 -4.07 -0.15 -15.67
C GLU A 318 -3.50 -1.52 -16.06
N ILE A 319 -4.39 -2.47 -16.29
CA ILE A 319 -4.05 -3.83 -16.70
C ILE A 319 -4.53 -3.99 -18.14
N LYS A 320 -3.60 -4.27 -19.04
CA LYS A 320 -3.86 -4.42 -20.47
C LYS A 320 -3.97 -5.89 -20.82
N PHE A 321 -4.76 -6.14 -21.84
CA PHE A 321 -4.95 -7.48 -22.43
C PHE A 321 -5.01 -7.35 -23.94
N ASP A 322 -4.76 -8.43 -24.66
CA ASP A 322 -4.80 -8.46 -26.13
C ASP A 322 -6.22 -8.71 -26.66
N SER A 323 -6.37 -8.73 -27.97
CA SER A 323 -7.64 -9.04 -28.62
C SER A 323 -8.13 -10.47 -28.40
N ALA A 324 -7.23 -11.39 -28.09
CA ALA A 324 -7.54 -12.78 -27.72
C ALA A 324 -7.89 -12.91 -26.22
N GLN A 325 -7.89 -11.79 -25.47
CA GLN A 325 -8.18 -11.71 -24.04
C GLN A 325 -7.07 -12.27 -23.14
N ASN A 326 -5.86 -12.46 -23.66
CA ASN A 326 -4.70 -12.90 -22.90
C ASN A 326 -4.18 -11.76 -22.04
N CYS A 327 -3.84 -12.06 -20.81
CA CYS A 327 -3.36 -11.11 -19.82
C CYS A 327 -2.08 -11.61 -19.16
N GLY A 328 -1.08 -10.74 -19.03
CA GLY A 328 0.21 -11.09 -18.44
C GLY A 328 0.21 -11.15 -16.91
N ILE A 329 -0.91 -11.57 -16.29
CA ILE A 329 -1.08 -11.75 -14.85
C ILE A 329 -1.60 -13.15 -14.58
N ALA A 330 -0.92 -13.88 -13.69
CA ALA A 330 -1.38 -15.16 -13.15
C ALA A 330 -1.55 -15.03 -11.63
N HIS A 331 -2.68 -15.51 -11.13
CA HIS A 331 -3.07 -15.46 -9.74
C HIS A 331 -3.42 -16.87 -9.27
N SER A 332 -2.61 -17.41 -8.38
CA SER A 332 -2.86 -18.67 -7.68
C SER A 332 -3.16 -18.38 -6.21
N ALA A 333 -4.29 -18.85 -5.72
CA ALA A 333 -4.71 -18.68 -4.34
C ALA A 333 -5.25 -20.00 -3.78
N LEU A 334 -5.24 -20.13 -2.45
CA LEU A 334 -5.85 -21.25 -1.76
C LEU A 334 -7.37 -21.24 -2.01
N ALA A 335 -7.94 -22.42 -2.27
CA ALA A 335 -9.37 -22.61 -2.53
C ALA A 335 -10.24 -22.29 -1.31
#